data_44dfcfd16305318a6b4128f4b5c94f74
#
_entry.id   44dfcfd16305318a6b4128f4b5c94f74
#
_cell.length_a   1.000
_cell.length_b   1.000
_cell.length_c   1.000
_cell.angle_alpha   90.00
_cell.angle_beta   90.00
_cell.angle_gamma   90.00
#
_symmetry.space_group_name_H-M   'P 1'
#
loop_
_entity.id
_entity.type
_entity.pdbx_description
1 polymer ?
#
loop_
_entity_poly.entity_id
_entity_poly.type
_entity_poly.pdbx_seq_one_letter_code
_entity_poly.pdbx_strand_id
1 'polypeptide(L)'
;MSSTMSALMVIEPLTDEQHVYIQMCHNAIVGHNGVDRTLTRLFSLNQAWKNMKQHVRSFIRNCPCCQKLSTINPKINSEHFSTSIHAIFDTLNIDYLGPFPDKGYILVIIDTFSRWIEMFWCKDTNTESAADFLLAHFGRLGSPNMIRSDRGSHFANDLTKEFLDLTGTPHNLTLAYSSQENAIVERVNKEVNRHLRGLVFDAPSLEGYAKCIPFVQRIINSSVNKSTNASPASILFADKLDLNRGILTPHLLPVLTSSNTTYITDLIDVQDKVLDAAILSLQKNDDRNKKSTPRVIVFPIGSYVLQKQEHPPTRLHTKWKDPLRVVSSMGSEYVLANLITHKEHSVHVKNLKIFNYDPSMGMPADTARRDYMEYFVEKVLNHVGDKKKPTSMSFHVKWLNYDD
;
A
#
# COMPACT_ATOMS: atom_id res chain seq x y z
N MET A 1 14.09 -29.61 -32.75
CA MET A 1 14.06 -30.80 -31.86
C MET A 1 15.35 -30.82 -31.10
N SER A 2 15.37 -30.47 -29.90
CA SER A 2 16.28 -30.91 -28.83
C SER A 2 15.77 -30.24 -27.53
N SER A 3 14.92 -30.95 -26.81
CA SER A 3 14.47 -30.57 -25.49
C SER A 3 15.54 -30.97 -24.49
N THR A 4 16.32 -30.02 -24.01
CA THR A 4 17.13 -30.19 -22.81
C THR A 4 16.21 -30.10 -21.59
N MET A 5 15.63 -31.22 -21.18
CA MET A 5 15.12 -31.41 -19.84
C MET A 5 16.30 -31.24 -18.87
N SER A 6 16.33 -30.09 -18.20
CA SER A 6 17.18 -29.88 -17.03
C SER A 6 16.79 -30.90 -15.99
N ALA A 7 17.63 -31.92 -15.77
CA ALA A 7 17.48 -32.86 -14.70
C ALA A 7 17.44 -32.08 -13.38
N LEU A 8 16.29 -32.09 -12.72
CA LEU A 8 16.16 -31.67 -11.32
C LEU A 8 17.11 -32.54 -10.50
N MET A 9 18.27 -32.03 -10.13
CA MET A 9 19.14 -32.67 -9.16
C MET A 9 18.34 -32.83 -7.87
N VAL A 10 17.92 -34.06 -7.58
CA VAL A 10 17.33 -34.43 -6.30
C VAL A 10 18.44 -34.24 -5.26
N ILE A 11 18.31 -33.24 -4.42
CA ILE A 11 19.21 -33.03 -3.29
C ILE A 11 18.84 -34.06 -2.25
N GLU A 12 19.79 -34.92 -1.84
CA GLU A 12 19.58 -35.88 -0.76
C GLU A 12 19.11 -35.12 0.50
N PRO A 13 18.13 -35.63 1.26
CA PRO A 13 17.68 -35.00 2.48
C PRO A 13 18.80 -34.90 3.52
N LEU A 14 18.74 -33.90 4.39
CA LEU A 14 19.63 -33.77 5.53
C LEU A 14 19.48 -34.97 6.47
N THR A 15 20.61 -35.49 6.98
CA THR A 15 20.57 -36.39 8.11
C THR A 15 20.33 -35.63 9.41
N ASP A 16 19.82 -36.29 10.44
CA ASP A 16 19.56 -35.68 11.75
C ASP A 16 20.82 -35.04 12.33
N GLU A 17 21.95 -35.71 12.19
CA GLU A 17 23.25 -35.20 12.64
C GLU A 17 23.65 -33.90 11.90
N GLN A 18 23.52 -33.86 10.59
CA GLN A 18 23.78 -32.65 9.78
C GLN A 18 22.85 -31.53 10.16
N HIS A 19 21.59 -31.83 10.44
CA HIS A 19 20.61 -30.85 10.90
C HIS A 19 21.05 -30.22 12.23
N VAL A 20 21.47 -31.02 13.20
CA VAL A 20 22.00 -30.57 14.50
C VAL A 20 23.21 -29.66 14.32
N TYR A 21 24.19 -30.03 13.46
CA TYR A 21 25.35 -29.19 13.21
C TYR A 21 24.99 -27.83 12.62
N ILE A 22 24.05 -27.78 11.67
CA ILE A 22 23.59 -26.49 11.14
C ILE A 22 22.90 -25.67 12.23
N GLN A 23 22.06 -26.29 13.06
CA GLN A 23 21.38 -25.62 14.17
C GLN A 23 22.37 -25.06 15.21
N MET A 24 23.42 -25.79 15.54
CA MET A 24 24.50 -25.31 16.42
C MET A 24 25.19 -24.07 15.85
N CYS A 25 25.35 -23.98 14.52
CA CYS A 25 26.01 -22.85 13.85
C CYS A 25 25.07 -21.70 13.48
N HIS A 26 23.74 -21.90 13.64
CA HIS A 26 22.71 -20.95 13.24
C HIS A 26 21.56 -20.92 14.26
N ASN A 27 21.76 -20.23 15.37
CA ASN A 27 20.78 -20.04 16.46
C ASN A 27 20.92 -18.67 17.09
N ALA A 28 20.13 -18.36 18.12
CA ALA A 28 20.14 -17.04 18.78
C ALA A 28 21.47 -16.70 19.43
N ILE A 29 22.17 -17.67 20.05
CA ILE A 29 23.40 -17.44 20.80
C ILE A 29 24.57 -17.13 19.85
N VAL A 30 24.73 -17.91 18.78
CA VAL A 30 25.80 -17.69 17.79
C VAL A 30 25.37 -16.67 16.72
N GLY A 31 24.13 -16.24 16.74
CA GLY A 31 23.50 -15.31 15.80
C GLY A 31 22.96 -15.99 14.56
N HIS A 32 21.83 -15.48 14.07
CA HIS A 32 21.19 -15.94 12.84
C HIS A 32 21.92 -15.39 11.61
N ASN A 33 23.14 -15.86 11.38
CA ASN A 33 24.00 -15.39 10.28
C ASN A 33 23.57 -15.98 8.92
N GLY A 34 23.96 -15.31 7.84
CA GLY A 34 23.72 -15.79 6.47
C GLY A 34 24.54 -17.02 6.11
N VAL A 35 24.29 -17.56 4.91
CA VAL A 35 24.84 -18.83 4.43
C VAL A 35 26.36 -18.92 4.58
N ASP A 36 27.09 -17.92 4.11
CA ASP A 36 28.56 -17.99 4.07
C ASP A 36 29.17 -18.04 5.48
N ARG A 37 28.68 -17.22 6.41
CA ARG A 37 29.15 -17.26 7.80
C ARG A 37 28.79 -18.56 8.53
N THR A 38 27.61 -19.13 8.25
CA THR A 38 27.22 -20.44 8.79
C THR A 38 28.12 -21.54 8.25
N LEU A 39 28.44 -21.53 6.95
CA LEU A 39 29.40 -22.44 6.34
C LEU A 39 30.79 -22.33 6.96
N THR A 40 31.31 -21.13 7.16
CA THR A 40 32.63 -20.92 7.80
C THR A 40 32.66 -21.58 9.18
N ARG A 41 31.58 -21.47 9.96
CA ARG A 41 31.49 -22.13 11.28
C ARG A 41 31.44 -23.64 11.19
N LEU A 42 30.68 -24.17 10.25
CA LEU A 42 30.64 -25.63 10.03
C LEU A 42 32.03 -26.16 9.66
N PHE A 43 32.74 -25.46 8.79
CA PHE A 43 34.14 -25.84 8.45
C PHE A 43 35.07 -25.73 9.66
N SER A 44 34.92 -24.76 10.55
CA SER A 44 35.71 -24.68 11.77
C SER A 44 35.41 -25.82 12.76
N LEU A 45 34.28 -26.48 12.64
CA LEU A 45 33.93 -27.70 13.35
C LEU A 45 34.32 -28.98 12.59
N ASN A 46 35.15 -28.86 11.54
CA ASN A 46 35.58 -29.94 10.66
C ASN A 46 34.39 -30.68 9.99
N GLN A 47 33.27 -29.99 9.77
CA GLN A 47 32.11 -30.55 9.12
C GLN A 47 32.12 -30.19 7.62
N ALA A 48 32.02 -31.24 6.79
CA ALA A 48 31.88 -31.09 5.34
C ALA A 48 31.09 -32.27 4.76
N TRP A 49 30.13 -32.00 3.90
CA TRP A 49 29.38 -33.03 3.19
C TRP A 49 28.90 -32.55 1.82
N LYS A 50 28.46 -33.45 1.00
CA LYS A 50 27.94 -33.17 -0.35
C LYS A 50 26.71 -32.25 -0.27
N ASN A 51 26.64 -31.21 -1.13
CA ASN A 51 25.53 -30.24 -1.20
C ASN A 51 25.32 -29.38 0.08
N MET A 52 26.29 -29.34 1.00
CA MET A 52 26.23 -28.62 2.27
C MET A 52 25.76 -27.17 2.12
N LYS A 53 26.26 -26.42 1.10
CA LYS A 53 25.84 -25.04 0.85
C LYS A 53 24.36 -24.91 0.53
N GLN A 54 23.80 -25.89 -0.19
CA GLN A 54 22.38 -25.93 -0.53
C GLN A 54 21.53 -26.27 0.69
N HIS A 55 21.99 -27.20 1.52
CA HIS A 55 21.35 -27.58 2.78
C HIS A 55 21.30 -26.40 3.75
N VAL A 56 22.43 -25.71 3.96
CA VAL A 56 22.48 -24.51 4.80
C VAL A 56 21.56 -23.40 4.27
N ARG A 57 21.51 -23.22 2.95
CA ARG A 57 20.60 -22.23 2.33
C ARG A 57 19.14 -22.61 2.57
N SER A 58 18.77 -23.86 2.44
CA SER A 58 17.42 -24.36 2.70
C SER A 58 17.04 -24.19 4.16
N PHE A 59 17.93 -24.54 5.08
CA PHE A 59 17.74 -24.37 6.52
C PHE A 59 17.49 -22.91 6.89
N ILE A 60 18.34 -21.99 6.44
CA ILE A 60 18.19 -20.54 6.71
C ILE A 60 16.92 -19.97 6.10
N ARG A 61 16.53 -20.47 4.90
CA ARG A 61 15.27 -20.05 4.25
C ARG A 61 14.04 -20.44 5.07
N ASN A 62 14.08 -21.60 5.74
CA ASN A 62 12.99 -22.11 6.57
C ASN A 62 13.08 -21.62 8.02
N CYS A 63 14.17 -20.97 8.42
CA CYS A 63 14.32 -20.45 9.77
C CYS A 63 13.28 -19.35 10.07
N PRO A 64 12.38 -19.51 11.05
CA PRO A 64 11.35 -18.53 11.37
C PRO A 64 11.92 -17.16 11.75
N CYS A 65 12.97 -17.14 12.57
CA CYS A 65 13.65 -15.92 13.02
C CYS A 65 14.20 -15.13 11.82
N CYS A 66 14.94 -15.81 10.91
CA CYS A 66 15.49 -15.16 9.72
C CYS A 66 14.41 -14.59 8.81
N GLN A 67 13.30 -15.29 8.64
CA GLN A 67 12.19 -14.80 7.82
C GLN A 67 11.53 -13.56 8.43
N LYS A 68 11.34 -13.51 9.74
CA LYS A 68 10.73 -12.38 10.46
C LYS A 68 11.63 -11.14 10.52
N LEU A 69 12.94 -11.33 10.66
CA LEU A 69 13.93 -10.26 10.71
C LEU A 69 14.34 -9.74 9.33
N SER A 70 14.00 -10.46 8.26
CA SER A 70 14.40 -10.09 6.90
C SER A 70 13.91 -8.68 6.52
N THR A 71 14.85 -7.84 6.11
CA THR A 71 14.56 -6.51 5.56
C THR A 71 14.10 -6.55 4.10
N ILE A 72 14.23 -7.70 3.44
CA ILE A 72 13.85 -7.88 2.04
C ILE A 72 12.32 -7.87 1.95
N ASN A 73 11.78 -6.83 1.33
CA ASN A 73 10.40 -6.84 0.90
C ASN A 73 10.34 -7.65 -0.41
N PRO A 74 9.50 -8.67 -0.50
CA PRO A 74 9.26 -9.30 -1.79
C PRO A 74 8.75 -8.23 -2.76
N LYS A 75 9.27 -8.23 -3.97
CA LYS A 75 8.70 -7.43 -5.06
C LYS A 75 7.40 -8.12 -5.49
N ILE A 76 6.35 -7.89 -4.73
CA ILE A 76 5.01 -8.36 -5.05
C ILE A 76 4.38 -7.24 -5.86
N ASN A 77 4.01 -7.54 -7.08
CA ASN A 77 3.17 -6.65 -7.84
C ASN A 77 1.74 -7.12 -7.65
N SER A 78 0.94 -6.23 -7.12
CA SER A 78 -0.51 -6.29 -7.25
C SER A 78 -0.87 -6.25 -8.74
N GLU A 79 -2.06 -6.73 -9.07
CA GLU A 79 -2.61 -6.54 -10.42
C GLU A 79 -2.43 -5.09 -10.87
N HIS A 80 -2.12 -4.92 -12.16
CA HIS A 80 -1.93 -3.58 -12.69
C HIS A 80 -3.21 -2.79 -12.54
N PHE A 81 -3.13 -1.71 -11.79
CA PHE A 81 -4.13 -0.67 -11.86
C PHE A 81 -4.01 -0.02 -13.23
N SER A 82 -4.93 -0.35 -14.13
CA SER A 82 -5.05 0.34 -15.41
C SER A 82 -5.64 1.71 -15.13
N THR A 83 -4.92 2.76 -15.53
CA THR A 83 -5.44 4.13 -15.55
C THR A 83 -6.25 4.39 -16.82
N SER A 84 -6.71 3.36 -17.50
CA SER A 84 -7.44 3.42 -18.78
C SER A 84 -8.87 3.97 -18.65
N ILE A 85 -9.07 4.96 -17.79
CA ILE A 85 -10.29 5.76 -17.73
C ILE A 85 -10.13 6.86 -18.77
N HIS A 86 -11.04 6.92 -19.70
CA HIS A 86 -10.93 7.76 -20.91
C HIS A 86 -11.93 8.90 -20.96
N ALA A 87 -12.71 9.12 -19.90
CA ALA A 87 -13.68 10.19 -19.82
C ALA A 87 -13.36 11.15 -18.68
N ILE A 88 -13.54 12.44 -18.96
CA ILE A 88 -13.39 13.51 -17.97
C ILE A 88 -14.52 13.36 -16.94
N PHE A 89 -14.15 13.44 -15.65
CA PHE A 89 -15.05 13.31 -14.51
C PHE A 89 -15.81 11.98 -14.43
N ASP A 90 -15.33 10.94 -15.12
CA ASP A 90 -15.89 9.60 -14.99
C ASP A 90 -15.67 9.00 -13.61
N THR A 91 -14.45 9.10 -13.12
CA THR A 91 -14.06 8.60 -11.80
C THR A 91 -13.32 9.65 -10.99
N LEU A 92 -13.85 9.99 -9.83
CA LEU A 92 -13.22 10.89 -8.88
C LEU A 92 -12.58 10.11 -7.75
N ASN A 93 -11.36 10.52 -7.38
CA ASN A 93 -10.73 10.11 -6.13
C ASN A 93 -10.86 11.23 -5.11
N ILE A 94 -11.24 10.90 -3.89
CA ILE A 94 -11.35 11.85 -2.78
C ILE A 94 -10.47 11.42 -1.62
N ASP A 95 -9.85 12.39 -0.96
CA ASP A 95 -8.98 12.13 0.19
C ASP A 95 -8.86 13.36 1.08
N TYR A 96 -8.57 13.15 2.38
CA TYR A 96 -8.26 14.22 3.31
C TYR A 96 -6.76 14.34 3.54
N LEU A 97 -6.25 15.53 3.36
CA LEU A 97 -4.87 15.88 3.66
C LEU A 97 -4.81 16.69 4.96
N GLY A 98 -4.02 16.27 5.92
CA GLY A 98 -3.87 16.93 7.23
C GLY A 98 -3.62 15.94 8.38
N PRO A 99 -3.70 16.34 9.66
CA PRO A 99 -3.98 17.73 10.08
C PRO A 99 -2.81 18.69 9.81
N PHE A 100 -3.15 19.94 9.49
CA PHE A 100 -2.19 21.04 9.39
C PHE A 100 -1.94 21.69 10.77
N PRO A 101 -0.90 22.54 10.93
CA PRO A 101 -0.59 23.17 12.21
C PRO A 101 -1.74 23.96 12.84
N ASP A 102 -2.63 24.52 12.03
CA ASP A 102 -3.87 25.23 12.44
C ASP A 102 -5.05 24.25 12.71
N LYS A 103 -4.75 22.95 12.85
CA LYS A 103 -5.68 21.85 13.10
C LYS A 103 -6.74 21.62 12.02
N GLY A 104 -6.61 22.24 10.86
CA GLY A 104 -7.51 22.03 9.75
C GLY A 104 -7.04 20.92 8.80
N TYR A 105 -7.90 20.62 7.84
CA TYR A 105 -7.70 19.60 6.81
C TYR A 105 -8.03 20.17 5.44
N ILE A 106 -7.54 19.56 4.39
CA ILE A 106 -7.94 19.84 3.01
C ILE A 106 -8.61 18.59 2.46
N LEU A 107 -9.87 18.68 2.07
CA LEU A 107 -10.48 17.70 1.21
C LEU A 107 -9.99 17.91 -0.22
N VAL A 108 -9.41 16.90 -0.82
CA VAL A 108 -8.91 16.92 -2.20
C VAL A 108 -9.79 16.02 -3.04
N ILE A 109 -10.38 16.57 -4.10
CA ILE A 109 -11.14 15.84 -5.12
C ILE A 109 -10.28 15.84 -6.39
N ILE A 110 -10.06 14.67 -6.99
CA ILE A 110 -9.18 14.50 -8.16
C ILE A 110 -9.92 13.73 -9.24
N ASP A 111 -10.03 14.31 -10.42
CA ASP A 111 -10.45 13.56 -11.59
C ASP A 111 -9.34 12.59 -12.03
N THR A 112 -9.69 11.31 -12.13
CA THR A 112 -8.72 10.26 -12.44
C THR A 112 -8.16 10.36 -13.84
N PHE A 113 -8.89 10.90 -14.81
CA PHE A 113 -8.43 11.06 -16.18
C PHE A 113 -7.63 12.34 -16.38
N SER A 114 -8.24 13.52 -16.22
CA SER A 114 -7.61 14.82 -16.49
C SER A 114 -6.57 15.23 -15.47
N ARG A 115 -6.61 14.65 -14.27
CA ARG A 115 -5.83 15.10 -13.09
C ARG A 115 -6.27 16.47 -12.56
N TRP A 116 -7.42 16.96 -12.98
CA TRP A 116 -8.03 18.15 -12.40
C TRP A 116 -8.26 17.94 -10.92
N ILE A 117 -7.88 18.95 -10.12
CA ILE A 117 -8.09 18.91 -8.67
C ILE A 117 -9.01 20.04 -8.24
N GLU A 118 -9.82 19.76 -7.23
CA GLU A 118 -10.51 20.73 -6.39
C GLU A 118 -10.10 20.53 -4.95
N MET A 119 -9.92 21.60 -4.22
CA MET A 119 -9.46 21.56 -2.83
C MET A 119 -10.32 22.46 -1.96
N PHE A 120 -10.73 21.91 -0.83
CA PHE A 120 -11.60 22.61 0.12
C PHE A 120 -11.00 22.55 1.52
N TRP A 121 -10.98 23.69 2.19
CA TRP A 121 -10.53 23.77 3.58
C TRP A 121 -11.62 23.32 4.54
N CYS A 122 -11.29 22.44 5.47
CA CYS A 122 -12.17 21.91 6.50
C CYS A 122 -11.53 22.10 7.87
N LYS A 123 -12.32 22.44 8.87
CA LYS A 123 -11.86 22.49 10.27
C LYS A 123 -11.68 21.10 10.86
N ASP A 124 -12.46 20.15 10.36
CA ASP A 124 -12.47 18.78 10.77
C ASP A 124 -12.73 17.86 9.55
N THR A 125 -12.69 16.57 9.77
CA THR A 125 -12.96 15.55 8.73
C THR A 125 -14.36 14.98 8.91
N ASN A 126 -15.34 15.82 9.30
CA ASN A 126 -16.70 15.34 9.42
C ASN A 126 -17.36 15.12 8.06
N THR A 127 -18.41 14.34 8.07
CA THR A 127 -19.12 13.91 6.87
C THR A 127 -19.90 15.02 6.19
N GLU A 128 -20.50 15.88 7.01
CA GLU A 128 -21.31 16.99 6.52
C GLU A 128 -20.47 17.88 5.58
N SER A 129 -19.24 18.22 5.99
CA SER A 129 -18.31 18.96 5.14
C SER A 129 -17.97 18.20 3.84
N ALA A 130 -17.78 16.90 3.87
CA ALA A 130 -17.49 16.10 2.66
C ALA A 130 -18.69 16.11 1.69
N ALA A 131 -19.89 15.92 2.21
CA ALA A 131 -21.11 15.94 1.41
C ALA A 131 -21.35 17.29 0.76
N ASP A 132 -21.17 18.42 1.50
CA ASP A 132 -21.31 19.77 0.98
C ASP A 132 -20.33 20.06 -0.16
N PHE A 133 -19.08 19.63 -0.03
CA PHE A 133 -18.07 19.82 -1.07
C PHE A 133 -18.31 18.95 -2.30
N LEU A 134 -18.79 17.72 -2.12
CA LEU A 134 -19.21 16.88 -3.24
C LEU A 134 -20.42 17.48 -3.95
N LEU A 135 -21.40 17.99 -3.21
CA LEU A 135 -22.56 18.70 -3.78
C LEU A 135 -22.13 19.93 -4.57
N ALA A 136 -21.19 20.73 -4.03
CA ALA A 136 -20.63 21.87 -4.72
C ALA A 136 -19.87 21.48 -5.99
N HIS A 137 -19.16 20.35 -6.00
CA HIS A 137 -18.52 19.78 -7.18
C HIS A 137 -19.55 19.35 -8.22
N PHE A 138 -20.55 18.57 -7.81
CA PHE A 138 -21.61 18.07 -8.71
C PHE A 138 -22.42 19.20 -9.34
N GLY A 139 -22.70 20.26 -8.58
CA GLY A 139 -23.40 21.43 -9.08
C GLY A 139 -22.65 22.21 -10.17
N ARG A 140 -21.33 22.05 -10.24
CA ARG A 140 -20.48 22.75 -11.23
C ARG A 140 -20.06 21.87 -12.40
N LEU A 141 -19.76 20.59 -12.14
CA LEU A 141 -19.10 19.69 -13.08
C LEU A 141 -19.88 18.40 -13.37
N GLY A 142 -21.03 18.21 -12.73
CA GLY A 142 -21.85 17.03 -12.88
C GLY A 142 -21.46 15.89 -11.93
N SER A 143 -22.30 14.85 -11.89
CA SER A 143 -22.08 13.66 -11.09
C SER A 143 -21.16 12.69 -11.82
N PRO A 144 -20.13 12.12 -11.16
CA PRO A 144 -19.27 11.11 -11.76
C PRO A 144 -19.99 9.75 -11.85
N ASN A 145 -19.46 8.86 -12.68
CA ASN A 145 -19.92 7.47 -12.70
C ASN A 145 -19.41 6.67 -11.49
N MET A 146 -18.35 7.13 -10.83
CA MET A 146 -17.78 6.47 -9.65
C MET A 146 -17.00 7.41 -8.77
N ILE A 147 -17.10 7.24 -7.44
CA ILE A 147 -16.21 7.87 -6.46
C ILE A 147 -15.36 6.79 -5.80
N ARG A 148 -14.09 7.08 -5.61
CA ARG A 148 -13.13 6.26 -4.86
C ARG A 148 -12.58 7.05 -3.68
N SER A 149 -12.57 6.41 -2.52
CA SER A 149 -11.91 6.94 -1.32
C SER A 149 -11.21 5.82 -0.55
N ASP A 150 -10.40 6.18 0.44
CA ASP A 150 -9.96 5.20 1.41
C ASP A 150 -11.11 4.76 2.34
N ARG A 151 -10.83 3.79 3.22
CA ARG A 151 -11.79 3.30 4.23
C ARG A 151 -11.83 4.20 5.49
N GLY A 152 -11.41 5.44 5.40
CA GLY A 152 -11.54 6.39 6.51
C GLY A 152 -12.99 6.51 6.98
N SER A 153 -13.20 6.58 8.29
CA SER A 153 -14.55 6.70 8.87
C SER A 153 -15.33 7.91 8.36
N HIS A 154 -14.63 8.90 7.82
CA HIS A 154 -15.20 10.12 7.25
C HIS A 154 -15.96 9.89 5.93
N PHE A 155 -15.65 8.80 5.21
CA PHE A 155 -16.29 8.46 3.93
C PHE A 155 -17.19 7.24 4.02
N ALA A 156 -17.07 6.45 5.09
CA ALA A 156 -17.80 5.19 5.26
C ALA A 156 -19.06 5.34 6.13
N ASN A 157 -19.63 6.53 6.20
CA ASN A 157 -20.77 6.81 7.05
C ASN A 157 -22.08 6.92 6.26
N ASP A 158 -23.19 6.88 7.00
CA ASP A 158 -24.54 6.80 6.45
C ASP A 158 -24.92 8.03 5.59
N LEU A 159 -24.49 9.25 5.97
CA LEU A 159 -24.84 10.47 5.25
C LEU A 159 -24.16 10.54 3.86
N THR A 160 -22.86 10.20 3.78
CA THR A 160 -22.18 10.13 2.48
C THR A 160 -22.80 9.07 1.61
N LYS A 161 -23.16 7.92 2.19
CA LYS A 161 -23.83 6.83 1.49
C LYS A 161 -25.21 7.27 0.98
N GLU A 162 -26.03 7.86 1.83
CA GLU A 162 -27.36 8.36 1.46
C GLU A 162 -27.29 9.40 0.34
N PHE A 163 -26.33 10.33 0.42
CA PHE A 163 -26.11 11.32 -0.63
C PHE A 163 -25.72 10.68 -1.97
N LEU A 164 -24.80 9.71 -1.95
CA LEU A 164 -24.35 9.02 -3.15
C LEU A 164 -25.44 8.10 -3.73
N ASP A 165 -26.24 7.49 -2.88
CA ASP A 165 -27.42 6.71 -3.30
C ASP A 165 -28.47 7.60 -3.96
N LEU A 166 -28.71 8.81 -3.44
CA LEU A 166 -29.63 9.80 -4.05
C LEU A 166 -29.14 10.30 -5.41
N THR A 167 -27.85 10.44 -5.59
CA THR A 167 -27.26 10.86 -6.88
C THR A 167 -27.03 9.71 -7.84
N GLY A 168 -27.27 8.47 -7.42
CA GLY A 168 -27.01 7.27 -8.22
C GLY A 168 -25.53 7.02 -8.48
N THR A 169 -24.64 7.58 -7.65
CA THR A 169 -23.18 7.49 -7.83
C THR A 169 -22.61 6.36 -6.99
N PRO A 170 -22.04 5.29 -7.58
CA PRO A 170 -21.37 4.21 -6.85
C PRO A 170 -20.14 4.71 -6.09
N HIS A 171 -20.04 4.31 -4.83
CA HIS A 171 -18.88 4.59 -3.99
C HIS A 171 -18.03 3.33 -3.80
N ASN A 172 -16.81 3.36 -4.25
CA ASN A 172 -15.83 2.29 -4.08
C ASN A 172 -14.81 2.66 -3.00
N LEU A 173 -14.93 1.99 -1.86
CA LEU A 173 -13.96 2.12 -0.76
C LEU A 173 -12.73 1.29 -1.09
N THR A 174 -11.61 1.94 -1.40
CA THR A 174 -10.34 1.26 -1.65
C THR A 174 -9.84 0.60 -0.36
N LEU A 175 -9.12 -0.50 -0.51
CA LEU A 175 -8.54 -1.19 0.63
C LEU A 175 -7.52 -0.30 1.35
N ALA A 176 -7.54 -0.35 2.67
CA ALA A 176 -6.51 0.26 3.49
C ALA A 176 -5.14 -0.25 3.00
N TYR A 177 -4.22 0.70 2.72
CA TYR A 177 -2.86 0.41 2.24
C TYR A 177 -2.74 -0.12 0.78
N SER A 178 -3.75 -0.01 -0.03
CA SER A 178 -3.67 -0.24 -1.48
C SER A 178 -2.95 0.92 -2.18
N SER A 179 -1.62 0.98 -2.02
CA SER A 179 -0.81 2.12 -2.51
C SER A 179 -0.83 2.30 -4.03
N GLN A 180 -1.25 1.30 -4.79
CA GLN A 180 -1.31 1.42 -6.25
C GLN A 180 -2.63 2.06 -6.71
N GLU A 181 -3.74 1.73 -6.07
CA GLU A 181 -5.05 2.33 -6.33
C GLU A 181 -5.07 3.81 -5.89
N ASN A 182 -4.38 4.13 -4.79
CA ASN A 182 -4.23 5.48 -4.27
C ASN A 182 -2.99 6.22 -4.79
N ALA A 183 -2.20 5.63 -5.70
CA ALA A 183 -0.96 6.25 -6.19
C ALA A 183 -1.16 7.62 -6.86
N ILE A 184 -2.32 7.86 -7.47
CA ILE A 184 -2.69 9.14 -8.05
C ILE A 184 -2.85 10.18 -6.93
N VAL A 185 -3.65 9.84 -5.92
CA VAL A 185 -3.94 10.69 -4.76
C VAL A 185 -2.66 10.98 -3.97
N GLU A 186 -1.87 9.94 -3.65
CA GLU A 186 -0.61 10.11 -2.94
C GLU A 186 0.36 11.06 -3.66
N ARG A 187 0.44 10.98 -4.99
CA ARG A 187 1.29 11.85 -5.79
C ARG A 187 0.80 13.30 -5.74
N VAL A 188 -0.50 13.51 -5.89
CA VAL A 188 -1.11 14.83 -5.80
C VAL A 188 -0.95 15.42 -4.40
N ASN A 189 -1.17 14.63 -3.35
CA ASN A 189 -0.97 15.08 -1.97
C ASN A 189 0.48 15.50 -1.68
N LYS A 190 1.47 14.80 -2.26
CA LYS A 190 2.89 15.21 -2.20
C LYS A 190 3.12 16.56 -2.91
N GLU A 191 2.47 16.75 -4.04
CA GLU A 191 2.58 17.98 -4.83
C GLU A 191 1.88 19.15 -4.13
N VAL A 192 0.68 18.96 -3.61
CA VAL A 192 -0.04 19.94 -2.77
C VAL A 192 0.82 20.38 -1.60
N ASN A 193 1.37 19.43 -0.83
CA ASN A 193 2.25 19.73 0.31
C ASN A 193 3.49 20.52 -0.10
N ARG A 194 4.09 20.20 -1.26
CA ARG A 194 5.25 20.92 -1.78
C ARG A 194 4.91 22.38 -2.07
N HIS A 195 3.80 22.64 -2.76
CA HIS A 195 3.38 24.01 -3.11
C HIS A 195 2.92 24.79 -1.91
N LEU A 196 2.19 24.18 -0.96
CA LEU A 196 1.83 24.81 0.30
C LEU A 196 3.05 25.29 1.08
N ARG A 197 4.07 24.42 1.21
CA ARG A 197 5.32 24.79 1.90
C ARG A 197 6.04 25.94 1.21
N GLY A 198 6.08 25.94 -0.13
CA GLY A 198 6.67 27.04 -0.91
C GLY A 198 5.92 28.34 -0.67
N LEU A 199 4.59 28.33 -0.78
CA LEU A 199 3.79 29.54 -0.56
C LEU A 199 3.89 30.11 0.86
N VAL A 200 3.86 29.26 1.87
CA VAL A 200 4.03 29.68 3.28
C VAL A 200 5.43 30.26 3.51
N PHE A 201 6.45 29.74 2.85
CA PHE A 201 7.83 30.23 2.96
C PHE A 201 8.01 31.60 2.24
N ASP A 202 7.51 31.73 0.99
CA ASP A 202 7.74 32.90 0.15
C ASP A 202 6.76 34.05 0.44
N ALA A 203 5.56 33.74 0.95
CA ALA A 203 4.50 34.70 1.22
C ALA A 203 3.95 34.58 2.66
N PRO A 204 4.76 34.89 3.67
CA PRO A 204 4.35 34.79 5.08
C PRO A 204 3.18 35.69 5.46
N SER A 205 2.86 36.69 4.63
CA SER A 205 1.67 37.55 4.78
C SER A 205 0.35 36.83 4.46
N LEU A 206 0.40 35.69 3.78
CA LEU A 206 -0.76 34.79 3.60
C LEU A 206 -0.99 34.00 4.89
N GLU A 207 -1.58 34.64 5.88
CA GLU A 207 -1.92 33.99 7.14
C GLU A 207 -2.86 32.80 6.93
N GLY A 208 -2.41 31.58 7.30
CA GLY A 208 -3.18 30.35 7.30
C GLY A 208 -3.17 29.59 5.97
N TYR A 209 -3.20 28.28 6.07
CA TYR A 209 -3.17 27.35 4.93
C TYR A 209 -4.41 27.48 4.04
N ALA A 210 -5.56 27.84 4.60
CA ALA A 210 -6.81 28.03 3.87
C ALA A 210 -6.68 29.06 2.73
N LYS A 211 -5.97 30.17 2.97
CA LYS A 211 -5.76 31.23 1.95
C LYS A 211 -4.81 30.80 0.82
N CYS A 212 -3.96 29.79 1.06
CA CYS A 212 -3.04 29.26 0.06
C CYS A 212 -3.71 28.29 -0.92
N ILE A 213 -4.84 27.69 -0.54
CA ILE A 213 -5.51 26.62 -1.33
C ILE A 213 -5.82 27.07 -2.76
N PRO A 214 -6.45 28.23 -3.03
CA PRO A 214 -6.78 28.63 -4.40
C PRO A 214 -5.53 28.80 -5.28
N PHE A 215 -4.42 29.24 -4.71
CA PHE A 215 -3.16 29.37 -5.45
C PHE A 215 -2.57 27.99 -5.81
N VAL A 216 -2.55 27.05 -4.85
CA VAL A 216 -2.06 25.69 -5.09
C VAL A 216 -2.93 24.98 -6.12
N GLN A 217 -4.25 25.07 -6.01
CA GLN A 217 -5.19 24.50 -6.97
C GLN A 217 -4.93 25.03 -8.39
N ARG A 218 -4.79 26.35 -8.53
CA ARG A 218 -4.45 26.97 -9.81
C ARG A 218 -3.11 26.48 -10.35
N ILE A 219 -2.06 26.44 -9.51
CA ILE A 219 -0.72 25.99 -9.91
C ILE A 219 -0.78 24.58 -10.47
N ILE A 220 -1.42 23.65 -9.76
CA ILE A 220 -1.50 22.24 -10.18
C ILE A 220 -2.35 22.10 -11.45
N ASN A 221 -3.51 22.76 -11.51
CA ASN A 221 -4.40 22.67 -12.66
C ASN A 221 -3.83 23.33 -13.92
N SER A 222 -2.91 24.30 -13.79
CA SER A 222 -2.23 24.93 -14.92
C SER A 222 -0.90 24.27 -15.31
N SER A 223 -0.39 23.35 -14.50
CA SER A 223 0.91 22.71 -14.75
C SER A 223 0.76 21.45 -15.58
N VAL A 224 1.71 21.21 -16.51
CA VAL A 224 1.73 19.98 -17.31
C VAL A 224 1.95 18.76 -16.41
N ASN A 225 1.01 17.84 -16.43
CA ASN A 225 1.12 16.58 -15.71
C ASN A 225 1.90 15.56 -16.55
N LYS A 226 2.88 14.90 -15.96
CA LYS A 226 3.74 13.92 -16.65
C LYS A 226 3.00 12.69 -17.17
N SER A 227 1.86 12.33 -16.56
CA SER A 227 1.09 11.15 -16.97
C SER A 227 0.24 11.41 -18.21
N THR A 228 -0.35 12.60 -18.33
CA THR A 228 -1.20 13.01 -19.46
C THR A 228 -0.42 13.79 -20.51
N ASN A 229 0.74 14.32 -20.17
CA ASN A 229 1.54 15.24 -20.99
C ASN A 229 0.78 16.52 -21.38
N ALA A 230 -0.24 16.87 -20.64
CA ALA A 230 -1.03 18.10 -20.77
C ALA A 230 -1.35 18.64 -19.38
N SER A 231 -1.72 19.91 -19.28
CA SER A 231 -2.25 20.45 -18.02
C SER A 231 -3.70 19.98 -17.83
N PRO A 232 -4.17 19.82 -16.59
CA PRO A 232 -5.59 19.55 -16.35
C PRO A 232 -6.51 20.60 -17.02
N ALA A 233 -6.14 21.86 -16.97
CA ALA A 233 -6.89 22.94 -17.62
C ALA A 233 -6.95 22.80 -19.14
N SER A 234 -5.84 22.39 -19.79
CA SER A 234 -5.83 22.15 -21.24
C SER A 234 -6.74 21.00 -21.65
N ILE A 235 -6.79 19.94 -20.82
CA ILE A 235 -7.68 18.81 -21.08
C ILE A 235 -9.14 19.21 -20.97
N LEU A 236 -9.51 20.03 -19.99
CA LEU A 236 -10.90 20.46 -19.79
C LEU A 236 -11.31 21.56 -20.77
N PHE A 237 -10.45 22.52 -21.04
CA PHE A 237 -10.79 23.77 -21.71
C PHE A 237 -10.03 24.03 -23.01
N ALA A 238 -9.33 23.03 -23.55
CA ALA A 238 -8.62 23.09 -24.83
C ALA A 238 -7.76 24.35 -25.00
N ASP A 239 -7.00 24.73 -23.97
CA ASP A 239 -6.15 25.93 -23.91
C ASP A 239 -6.88 27.27 -24.09
N LYS A 240 -8.21 27.29 -24.10
CA LYS A 240 -9.01 28.52 -24.15
C LYS A 240 -9.14 29.21 -22.80
N LEU A 241 -8.92 28.48 -21.70
CA LEU A 241 -8.85 29.00 -20.35
C LEU A 241 -7.39 29.04 -19.88
N ASP A 242 -6.78 30.22 -19.96
CA ASP A 242 -5.45 30.41 -19.39
C ASP A 242 -5.55 30.80 -17.91
N LEU A 243 -5.29 29.82 -17.04
CA LEU A 243 -5.27 30.02 -15.59
C LEU A 243 -4.08 30.90 -15.11
N ASN A 244 -3.12 31.15 -15.97
CA ASN A 244 -1.95 32.01 -15.70
C ASN A 244 -2.08 33.44 -16.30
N ARG A 245 -3.22 33.75 -16.92
CA ARG A 245 -3.50 35.05 -17.50
C ARG A 245 -3.36 36.15 -16.45
N GLY A 246 -2.62 37.18 -16.81
CA GLY A 246 -2.31 38.32 -15.93
C GLY A 246 -1.22 38.04 -14.88
N ILE A 247 -0.70 36.81 -14.82
CA ILE A 247 0.41 36.39 -13.94
C ILE A 247 1.67 36.09 -14.76
N LEU A 248 1.57 35.16 -15.71
CA LEU A 248 2.66 34.75 -16.60
C LEU A 248 2.42 35.24 -18.03
N THR A 249 1.17 35.30 -18.45
CA THR A 249 0.77 35.74 -19.80
C THR A 249 0.10 37.09 -19.72
N PRO A 250 0.37 38.01 -20.69
CA PRO A 250 -0.29 39.34 -20.75
C PRO A 250 -1.80 39.19 -20.91
N HIS A 251 -2.54 40.20 -20.44
CA HIS A 251 -3.97 40.33 -20.73
C HIS A 251 -4.17 40.73 -22.22
N LEU A 252 -4.01 39.76 -23.12
CA LEU A 252 -4.37 39.95 -24.52
C LEU A 252 -5.86 39.74 -24.66
N LEU A 253 -6.58 40.75 -25.14
CA LEU A 253 -7.95 40.59 -25.57
C LEU A 253 -7.92 39.73 -26.85
N PRO A 254 -8.61 38.57 -26.89
CA PRO A 254 -8.71 37.79 -28.13
C PRO A 254 -9.45 38.65 -29.16
N VAL A 255 -8.80 38.91 -30.29
CA VAL A 255 -9.49 39.50 -31.44
C VAL A 255 -10.30 38.37 -32.06
N LEU A 256 -11.62 38.35 -31.79
CA LEU A 256 -12.54 37.44 -32.45
C LEU A 256 -12.69 37.84 -33.91
N THR A 257 -11.87 37.31 -34.77
CA THR A 257 -11.87 37.55 -36.23
C THR A 257 -12.62 36.50 -37.02
N SER A 258 -13.02 35.38 -36.36
CA SER A 258 -13.73 34.28 -37.01
C SER A 258 -15.23 34.26 -36.68
N SER A 259 -16.02 33.71 -37.58
CA SER A 259 -17.43 33.47 -37.31
C SER A 259 -17.59 32.50 -36.12
N ASN A 260 -18.69 32.62 -35.37
CA ASN A 260 -18.96 31.75 -34.23
C ASN A 260 -18.86 30.25 -34.58
N THR A 261 -19.29 29.88 -35.79
CA THR A 261 -19.24 28.48 -36.23
C THR A 261 -17.81 27.97 -36.42
N THR A 262 -16.95 28.77 -37.07
CA THR A 262 -15.53 28.42 -37.25
C THR A 262 -14.83 28.34 -35.89
N TYR A 263 -15.12 29.27 -34.98
CA TYR A 263 -14.56 29.24 -33.63
C TYR A 263 -14.94 27.97 -32.84
N ILE A 264 -16.20 27.54 -32.92
CA ILE A 264 -16.65 26.31 -32.24
C ILE A 264 -15.99 25.06 -32.85
N THR A 265 -15.89 24.99 -34.20
CA THR A 265 -15.23 23.87 -34.86
C THR A 265 -13.75 23.80 -34.48
N ASP A 266 -13.03 24.91 -34.53
CA ASP A 266 -11.63 24.96 -34.10
C ASP A 266 -11.44 24.58 -32.63
N LEU A 267 -12.38 24.96 -31.75
CA LEU A 267 -12.36 24.58 -30.35
C LEU A 267 -12.47 23.07 -30.16
N ILE A 268 -13.43 22.43 -30.85
CA ILE A 268 -13.64 20.98 -30.81
C ILE A 268 -12.40 20.26 -31.32
N ASP A 269 -11.86 20.67 -32.50
CA ASP A 269 -10.67 20.06 -33.09
C ASP A 269 -9.44 20.15 -32.19
N VAL A 270 -9.25 21.28 -31.47
CA VAL A 270 -8.14 21.41 -30.51
C VAL A 270 -8.36 20.53 -29.29
N GLN A 271 -9.58 20.47 -28.77
CA GLN A 271 -9.90 19.65 -27.62
C GLN A 271 -9.71 18.16 -27.94
N ASP A 272 -10.17 17.68 -29.08
CA ASP A 272 -9.99 16.29 -29.51
C ASP A 272 -8.51 15.93 -29.64
N LYS A 273 -7.67 16.79 -30.21
CA LYS A 273 -6.23 16.58 -30.28
C LYS A 273 -5.55 16.49 -28.88
N VAL A 274 -5.97 17.32 -27.94
CA VAL A 274 -5.44 17.30 -26.56
C VAL A 274 -5.88 16.02 -25.84
N LEU A 275 -7.15 15.60 -26.01
CA LEU A 275 -7.69 14.38 -25.44
C LEU A 275 -6.96 13.14 -26.00
N ASP A 276 -6.82 13.05 -27.33
CA ASP A 276 -6.10 11.94 -27.97
C ASP A 276 -4.64 11.85 -27.50
N ALA A 277 -3.96 12.98 -27.41
CA ALA A 277 -2.59 13.02 -26.89
C ALA A 277 -2.50 12.57 -25.44
N ALA A 278 -3.47 12.94 -24.59
CA ALA A 278 -3.53 12.53 -23.19
C ALA A 278 -3.81 11.03 -23.07
N ILE A 279 -4.77 10.50 -23.83
CA ILE A 279 -5.09 9.07 -23.90
C ILE A 279 -3.85 8.26 -24.31
N LEU A 280 -3.19 8.66 -25.39
CA LEU A 280 -1.98 7.99 -25.88
C LEU A 280 -0.85 8.01 -24.86
N SER A 281 -0.70 9.12 -24.11
CA SER A 281 0.30 9.24 -23.05
C SER A 281 0.00 8.30 -21.87
N LEU A 282 -1.26 8.20 -21.45
CA LEU A 282 -1.70 7.26 -20.41
C LEU A 282 -1.48 5.81 -20.82
N GLN A 283 -1.85 5.44 -22.05
CA GLN A 283 -1.62 4.10 -22.60
C GLN A 283 -0.12 3.73 -22.62
N LYS A 284 0.75 4.64 -23.06
CA LYS A 284 2.20 4.44 -23.05
C LYS A 284 2.74 4.24 -21.62
N ASN A 285 2.20 4.95 -20.64
CA ASN A 285 2.57 4.78 -19.25
C ASN A 285 2.10 3.43 -18.71
N ASP A 286 0.88 3.01 -19.01
CA ASP A 286 0.35 1.70 -18.63
C ASP A 286 1.17 0.56 -19.25
N ASP A 287 1.56 0.66 -20.52
CA ASP A 287 2.41 -0.32 -21.20
C ASP A 287 3.82 -0.39 -20.60
N ARG A 288 4.40 0.75 -20.21
CA ARG A 288 5.69 0.76 -19.49
C ARG A 288 5.56 0.09 -18.12
N ASN A 289 4.48 0.37 -17.41
CA ASN A 289 4.20 -0.26 -16.14
C ASN A 289 4.03 -1.78 -16.28
N LYS A 290 3.28 -2.25 -17.26
CA LYS A 290 3.11 -3.68 -17.57
C LYS A 290 4.45 -4.37 -17.88
N LYS A 291 5.34 -3.74 -18.66
CA LYS A 291 6.66 -4.28 -19.01
C LYS A 291 7.64 -4.31 -17.85
N SER A 292 7.54 -3.37 -16.91
CA SER A 292 8.41 -3.29 -15.73
C SER A 292 7.99 -4.22 -14.60
N THR A 293 6.90 -4.98 -14.76
CA THR A 293 6.29 -5.76 -13.69
C THR A 293 7.01 -7.08 -13.49
N PRO A 294 7.61 -7.37 -12.32
CA PRO A 294 8.02 -8.71 -11.95
C PRO A 294 6.80 -9.64 -11.84
N ARG A 295 7.03 -10.95 -11.90
CA ARG A 295 5.96 -11.95 -11.82
C ARG A 295 5.05 -11.71 -10.62
N VAL A 296 3.74 -11.73 -10.86
CA VAL A 296 2.72 -11.72 -9.79
C VAL A 296 2.97 -12.95 -8.90
N ILE A 297 3.23 -12.72 -7.62
CA ILE A 297 3.35 -13.79 -6.65
C ILE A 297 1.93 -14.09 -6.15
N VAL A 298 1.45 -15.29 -6.45
CA VAL A 298 0.18 -15.80 -5.94
C VAL A 298 0.48 -16.64 -4.72
N PHE A 299 -0.20 -16.38 -3.62
CA PHE A 299 -0.16 -17.22 -2.42
C PHE A 299 -1.28 -18.26 -2.51
N PRO A 300 -0.96 -19.57 -2.59
CA PRO A 300 -1.99 -20.61 -2.65
C PRO A 300 -2.88 -20.60 -1.41
N ILE A 301 -4.17 -20.91 -1.58
CA ILE A 301 -5.08 -21.13 -0.46
C ILE A 301 -4.54 -22.26 0.41
N GLY A 302 -4.55 -22.06 1.73
CA GLY A 302 -3.96 -22.98 2.71
C GLY A 302 -2.48 -22.78 2.97
N SER A 303 -1.76 -21.97 2.17
CA SER A 303 -0.36 -21.61 2.46
C SER A 303 -0.25 -20.67 3.65
N TYR A 304 0.96 -20.57 4.20
CA TYR A 304 1.25 -19.68 5.31
C TYR A 304 2.00 -18.44 4.82
N VAL A 305 1.62 -17.28 5.35
CA VAL A 305 2.22 -15.99 5.01
C VAL A 305 2.54 -15.19 6.27
N LEU A 306 3.54 -14.33 6.19
CA LEU A 306 3.84 -13.31 7.19
C LEU A 306 3.21 -11.99 6.76
N GLN A 307 2.67 -11.25 7.71
CA GLN A 307 2.15 -9.91 7.50
C GLN A 307 3.16 -8.84 7.91
N LYS A 308 3.33 -7.83 7.06
CA LYS A 308 4.21 -6.69 7.36
C LYS A 308 3.62 -5.85 8.48
N GLN A 309 4.44 -5.53 9.47
CA GLN A 309 4.10 -4.60 10.54
C GLN A 309 4.48 -3.18 10.14
N GLU A 310 3.49 -2.31 9.92
CA GLU A 310 3.72 -0.95 9.44
C GLU A 310 4.22 -0.03 10.55
N HIS A 311 3.68 -0.19 11.76
CA HIS A 311 4.03 0.60 12.94
C HIS A 311 4.47 -0.33 14.08
N PRO A 312 5.72 -0.81 14.07
CA PRO A 312 6.21 -1.62 15.18
C PRO A 312 6.26 -0.75 16.45
N PRO A 313 5.78 -1.25 17.61
CA PRO A 313 5.73 -0.49 18.86
C PRO A 313 7.11 0.01 19.30
N THR A 314 8.16 -0.74 19.01
CA THR A 314 9.55 -0.36 19.29
C THR A 314 10.47 -0.76 18.13
N ARG A 315 11.69 -0.22 18.09
CA ARG A 315 12.74 -0.57 17.09
C ARG A 315 13.18 -2.03 17.14
N LEU A 316 12.92 -2.73 18.25
CA LEU A 316 13.29 -4.13 18.45
C LEU A 316 12.23 -5.11 17.95
N HIS A 317 11.01 -4.65 17.65
CA HIS A 317 9.99 -5.51 17.07
C HIS A 317 10.35 -5.96 15.66
N THR A 318 9.93 -7.19 15.35
CA THR A 318 10.16 -7.77 14.03
C THR A 318 9.38 -7.01 12.95
N LYS A 319 9.94 -6.93 11.76
CA LYS A 319 9.29 -6.28 10.61
C LYS A 319 8.08 -7.06 10.09
N TRP A 320 8.09 -8.36 10.29
CA TRP A 320 7.06 -9.28 9.86
C TRP A 320 6.45 -9.95 11.08
N LYS A 321 5.14 -10.02 11.10
CA LYS A 321 4.33 -10.54 12.18
C LYS A 321 3.77 -11.92 11.82
N ASP A 322 3.45 -12.68 12.80
CA ASP A 322 2.72 -13.96 12.85
C ASP A 322 2.56 -14.71 11.52
N PRO A 323 2.93 -15.98 11.42
CA PRO A 323 2.47 -16.79 10.32
C PRO A 323 0.93 -16.90 10.37
N LEU A 324 0.28 -16.49 9.28
CA LEU A 324 -1.16 -16.52 9.07
C LEU A 324 -1.47 -17.50 7.95
N ARG A 325 -2.63 -18.14 7.98
CA ARG A 325 -3.07 -19.06 6.93
C ARG A 325 -3.91 -18.32 5.90
N VAL A 326 -3.63 -18.55 4.62
CA VAL A 326 -4.44 -18.03 3.51
C VAL A 326 -5.74 -18.81 3.43
N VAL A 327 -6.88 -18.11 3.56
CA VAL A 327 -8.23 -18.68 3.49
C VAL A 327 -8.82 -18.51 2.09
N SER A 328 -8.75 -17.30 1.57
CA SER A 328 -9.25 -16.98 0.24
C SER A 328 -8.48 -15.80 -0.37
N SER A 329 -8.65 -15.57 -1.66
CA SER A 329 -8.06 -14.42 -2.36
C SER A 329 -9.04 -13.88 -3.40
N MET A 330 -9.08 -12.55 -3.52
CA MET A 330 -9.82 -11.85 -4.57
C MET A 330 -8.89 -10.77 -5.15
N GLY A 331 -8.32 -11.04 -6.32
CA GLY A 331 -7.32 -10.15 -6.92
C GLY A 331 -6.11 -9.92 -6.02
N SER A 332 -5.89 -8.68 -5.63
CA SER A 332 -4.80 -8.28 -4.74
C SER A 332 -5.11 -8.40 -3.25
N GLU A 333 -6.32 -8.80 -2.88
CA GLU A 333 -6.77 -8.95 -1.50
C GLU A 333 -6.76 -10.42 -1.07
N TYR A 334 -6.24 -10.68 0.11
CA TYR A 334 -6.16 -12.00 0.72
C TYR A 334 -6.86 -11.99 2.07
N VAL A 335 -7.78 -12.93 2.27
CA VAL A 335 -8.36 -13.19 3.59
C VAL A 335 -7.45 -14.17 4.32
N LEU A 336 -6.99 -13.77 5.48
CA LEU A 336 -6.03 -14.51 6.29
C LEU A 336 -6.65 -14.88 7.62
N ALA A 337 -6.47 -16.13 8.04
CA ALA A 337 -6.86 -16.60 9.37
C ALA A 337 -5.66 -16.61 10.31
N ASN A 338 -5.85 -16.07 11.49
CA ASN A 338 -4.89 -16.15 12.57
C ASN A 338 -4.84 -17.58 13.12
N LEU A 339 -3.64 -18.14 13.31
CA LEU A 339 -3.45 -19.53 13.73
C LEU A 339 -3.80 -19.79 15.20
N ILE A 340 -3.90 -18.75 16.01
CA ILE A 340 -4.17 -18.84 17.45
C ILE A 340 -5.62 -18.43 17.76
N THR A 341 -6.02 -17.23 17.31
CA THR A 341 -7.35 -16.69 17.62
C THR A 341 -8.43 -17.12 16.62
N HIS A 342 -8.05 -17.73 15.51
CA HIS A 342 -8.91 -18.12 14.40
C HIS A 342 -9.71 -16.97 13.76
N LYS A 343 -9.41 -15.72 14.13
CA LYS A 343 -10.04 -14.55 13.53
C LYS A 343 -9.51 -14.33 12.12
N GLU A 344 -10.43 -14.00 11.23
CA GLU A 344 -10.12 -13.67 9.84
C GLU A 344 -10.05 -12.16 9.64
N HIS A 345 -9.15 -11.73 8.75
CA HIS A 345 -9.06 -10.33 8.32
C HIS A 345 -8.46 -10.25 6.91
N SER A 346 -8.78 -9.18 6.21
CA SER A 346 -8.31 -8.94 4.84
C SER A 346 -7.02 -8.14 4.83
N VAL A 347 -6.08 -8.54 3.98
CA VAL A 347 -4.78 -7.88 3.83
C VAL A 347 -4.42 -7.79 2.35
N HIS A 348 -3.89 -6.64 1.94
CA HIS A 348 -3.40 -6.46 0.57
C HIS A 348 -2.09 -7.23 0.35
N VAL A 349 -1.93 -7.83 -0.83
CA VAL A 349 -0.80 -8.70 -1.23
C VAL A 349 0.59 -8.07 -0.98
N LYS A 350 0.73 -6.74 -1.10
CA LYS A 350 2.01 -6.02 -0.87
C LYS A 350 2.52 -6.12 0.57
N ASN A 351 1.63 -6.37 1.51
CA ASN A 351 1.94 -6.50 2.94
C ASN A 351 2.13 -7.96 3.35
N LEU A 352 2.21 -8.87 2.38
CA LEU A 352 2.38 -10.28 2.59
C LEU A 352 3.73 -10.79 2.10
N LYS A 353 4.21 -11.83 2.75
CA LYS A 353 5.40 -12.59 2.39
C LYS A 353 5.15 -14.06 2.68
N ILE A 354 5.53 -14.95 1.76
CA ILE A 354 5.42 -16.38 2.00
C ILE A 354 6.20 -16.78 3.25
N PHE A 355 5.59 -17.58 4.10
CA PHE A 355 6.25 -18.24 5.22
C PHE A 355 6.61 -19.67 4.84
N ASN A 356 7.91 -19.92 4.71
CA ASN A 356 8.41 -21.26 4.48
C ASN A 356 8.64 -21.94 5.84
N TYR A 357 8.29 -23.19 5.97
CA TYR A 357 8.55 -23.95 7.19
C TYR A 357 9.01 -25.37 6.85
N ASP A 358 9.74 -25.91 7.79
CA ASP A 358 10.17 -27.29 7.78
C ASP A 358 9.60 -27.95 9.06
N PRO A 359 8.82 -29.01 8.94
CA PRO A 359 8.23 -29.67 10.11
C PRO A 359 9.25 -30.10 11.16
N SER A 360 10.49 -30.39 10.75
CA SER A 360 11.59 -30.71 11.69
C SER A 360 12.05 -29.53 12.53
N MET A 361 11.75 -28.29 12.11
CA MET A 361 12.08 -27.05 12.81
C MET A 361 10.90 -26.47 13.58
N GLY A 362 9.73 -27.08 13.52
CA GLY A 362 8.49 -26.67 14.17
C GLY A 362 7.39 -26.26 13.21
N MET A 363 6.18 -26.26 13.71
CA MET A 363 4.99 -25.91 12.94
C MET A 363 4.76 -24.40 12.93
N PRO A 364 4.08 -23.86 11.90
CA PRO A 364 3.75 -22.43 11.83
C PRO A 364 2.99 -21.91 13.06
N ALA A 365 2.13 -22.75 13.65
CA ALA A 365 1.41 -22.44 14.87
C ALA A 365 2.33 -22.19 16.07
N ASP A 366 3.44 -22.92 16.19
CA ASP A 366 4.40 -22.73 17.29
C ASP A 366 5.12 -21.38 17.15
N THR A 367 5.42 -20.97 15.92
CA THR A 367 5.97 -19.62 15.66
C THR A 367 4.96 -18.53 15.98
N ALA A 368 3.68 -18.71 15.64
CA ALA A 368 2.62 -17.76 15.96
C ALA A 368 2.43 -17.59 17.47
N ARG A 369 2.45 -18.71 18.23
CA ARG A 369 2.33 -18.69 19.71
C ARG A 369 3.44 -17.87 20.35
N ARG A 370 4.69 -18.00 19.89
CA ARG A 370 5.82 -17.21 20.42
C ARG A 370 5.58 -15.71 20.28
N ASP A 371 4.92 -15.25 19.24
CA ASP A 371 4.62 -13.85 19.01
C ASP A 371 3.55 -13.31 19.96
N TYR A 372 2.62 -14.17 20.38
CA TYR A 372 1.62 -13.83 21.39
C TYR A 372 2.14 -13.96 22.83
N MET A 373 3.41 -14.40 23.02
CA MET A 373 3.96 -14.76 24.32
C MET A 373 3.08 -15.81 25.06
N GLU A 374 2.35 -16.63 24.30
CA GLU A 374 1.57 -17.73 24.83
C GLU A 374 2.44 -18.99 24.88
N TYR A 375 2.76 -19.40 26.09
CA TYR A 375 3.49 -20.62 26.37
C TYR A 375 2.54 -21.65 26.91
N PHE A 376 2.66 -22.92 26.47
CA PHE A 376 1.90 -24.00 27.04
C PHE A 376 2.56 -24.53 28.29
N VAL A 377 1.76 -24.62 29.34
CA VAL A 377 2.17 -25.31 30.55
C VAL A 377 2.09 -26.81 30.28
N GLU A 378 3.23 -27.49 30.29
CA GLU A 378 3.27 -28.95 30.21
C GLU A 378 2.81 -29.57 31.52
N LYS A 379 3.29 -29.03 32.63
CA LYS A 379 2.98 -29.51 33.97
C LYS A 379 3.09 -28.41 34.99
N VAL A 380 2.19 -28.38 35.95
CA VAL A 380 2.33 -27.57 37.17
C VAL A 380 3.21 -28.35 38.14
N LEU A 381 4.38 -27.82 38.45
CA LEU A 381 5.38 -28.46 39.33
C LEU A 381 5.07 -28.15 40.79
N ASN A 382 4.72 -26.90 41.11
CA ASN A 382 4.42 -26.46 42.49
C ASN A 382 3.51 -25.23 42.47
N HIS A 383 2.93 -24.87 43.63
CA HIS A 383 2.15 -23.66 43.79
C HIS A 383 2.39 -23.03 45.17
N VAL A 384 2.26 -21.71 45.23
CA VAL A 384 2.34 -20.93 46.49
C VAL A 384 1.11 -20.02 46.52
N GLY A 385 0.45 -19.94 47.69
CA GLY A 385 -0.71 -19.14 47.92
C GLY A 385 -1.92 -19.92 48.48
N ASP A 386 -2.98 -19.17 48.83
CA ASP A 386 -4.19 -19.75 49.43
C ASP A 386 -5.15 -20.25 48.33
N LYS A 387 -5.44 -21.56 48.36
CA LYS A 387 -6.39 -22.21 47.42
C LYS A 387 -7.78 -21.59 47.43
N LYS A 388 -8.17 -20.92 48.50
CA LYS A 388 -9.46 -20.23 48.62
C LYS A 388 -9.46 -18.85 47.91
N LYS A 389 -8.28 -18.35 47.52
CA LYS A 389 -8.11 -17.06 46.80
C LYS A 389 -7.30 -17.30 45.51
N PRO A 390 -7.92 -17.82 44.46
CA PRO A 390 -7.19 -18.20 43.21
C PRO A 390 -6.35 -17.07 42.60
N THR A 391 -6.77 -15.82 42.78
CA THR A 391 -6.04 -14.64 42.26
C THR A 391 -4.74 -14.34 43.00
N SER A 392 -4.50 -14.94 44.15
CA SER A 392 -3.28 -14.79 44.94
C SER A 392 -2.31 -15.97 44.81
N MET A 393 -2.65 -16.93 43.97
CA MET A 393 -1.80 -18.11 43.73
C MET A 393 -0.74 -17.82 42.66
N SER A 394 0.49 -18.24 42.94
CA SER A 394 1.58 -18.33 41.97
C SER A 394 1.88 -19.79 41.71
N PHE A 395 2.12 -20.11 40.44
CA PHE A 395 2.38 -21.48 40.01
C PHE A 395 3.81 -21.58 39.46
N HIS A 396 4.55 -22.57 39.91
CA HIS A 396 5.79 -23.01 39.27
C HIS A 396 5.42 -24.04 38.21
N VAL A 397 5.65 -23.72 36.96
CA VAL A 397 5.20 -24.53 35.84
C VAL A 397 6.38 -24.93 34.96
N LYS A 398 6.31 -26.13 34.41
CA LYS A 398 7.15 -26.55 33.31
C LYS A 398 6.47 -26.15 32.01
N TRP A 399 7.19 -25.46 31.19
CA TRP A 399 6.73 -25.03 29.88
C TRP A 399 6.99 -26.12 28.84
N LEU A 400 6.02 -26.37 27.99
CA LEU A 400 6.16 -27.35 26.89
C LEU A 400 7.32 -26.99 25.98
N ASN A 401 8.25 -27.93 25.74
CA ASN A 401 9.46 -27.79 24.93
C ASN A 401 10.51 -26.80 25.49
N TYR A 402 10.53 -26.55 26.79
CA TYR A 402 11.61 -25.86 27.52
C TYR A 402 12.21 -26.83 28.54
N ASP A 403 13.53 -26.72 28.72
CA ASP A 403 14.23 -27.44 29.79
C ASP A 403 13.82 -26.87 31.15
N ASP A 404 13.93 -27.67 32.22
CA ASP A 404 13.55 -27.29 33.59
C ASP A 404 14.46 -26.21 34.14
#